data_f48619085d47a23d017cbc678a01d04b
#
_entry.id   f48619085d47a23d017cbc678a01d04b
#
_cell.length_a   1.000
_cell.length_b   1.000
_cell.length_c   1.000
_cell.angle_alpha   90.00
_cell.angle_beta   90.00
_cell.angle_gamma   90.00
#
_symmetry.space_group_name_H-M   'P 1'
#
loop_
_entity.id
_entity.type
_entity.pdbx_description
1 polymer ?
#
loop_
_entity_poly.entity_id
_entity_poly.type
_entity_poly.pdbx_seq_one_letter_code
_entity_poly.pdbx_strand_id
1 'polypeptide(L)'
;MKELIKLEEENPSLKRIDSPSNRVGGKALDKFDQVTHKIPMLSLSNAYSAADLRDFDRKVREAVSGEVEYVVEFKIDGLSVSLTYNNGEFEKGATRGDGVVGEDITKNLMTVKTVPLKVDYEDELIVRGEVYISKDNFEKINKQQEEMDQPLYANPRNLAAGSLRQLDPKLTAKRPLDIFIFNLEYSQ
;
A
#
# COMPACT_ATOMS: atom_id res chain seq x y z
N MET A 1 -11.98 -20.51 -10.29
CA MET A 1 -12.05 -19.75 -9.04
C MET A 1 -13.11 -20.29 -8.07
N LYS A 2 -14.40 -20.37 -8.43
CA LYS A 2 -15.43 -20.91 -7.52
C LYS A 2 -15.14 -22.32 -7.00
N GLU A 3 -14.63 -23.20 -7.88
CA GLU A 3 -14.26 -24.57 -7.53
C GLU A 3 -13.06 -24.60 -6.56
N LEU A 4 -12.03 -23.75 -6.78
CA LEU A 4 -10.90 -23.60 -5.85
C LEU A 4 -11.37 -23.19 -4.45
N ILE A 5 -12.22 -22.16 -4.37
CA ILE A 5 -12.77 -21.69 -3.09
C ILE A 5 -13.51 -22.83 -2.37
N LYS A 6 -14.34 -23.59 -3.09
CA LYS A 6 -15.07 -24.73 -2.53
C LYS A 6 -14.12 -25.82 -2.00
N LEU A 7 -13.09 -26.17 -2.77
CA LEU A 7 -12.08 -27.15 -2.36
C LEU A 7 -11.31 -26.69 -1.11
N GLU A 8 -10.97 -25.42 -1.02
CA GLU A 8 -10.30 -24.85 0.16
C GLU A 8 -11.22 -24.78 1.39
N GLU A 9 -12.51 -24.54 1.20
CA GLU A 9 -13.51 -24.62 2.27
C GLU A 9 -13.70 -26.05 2.80
N GLU A 10 -13.70 -27.04 1.90
CA GLU A 10 -13.79 -28.47 2.23
C GLU A 10 -12.48 -29.00 2.86
N ASN A 11 -11.33 -28.37 2.55
CA ASN A 11 -10.00 -28.79 3.02
C ASN A 11 -9.19 -27.58 3.56
N PRO A 12 -9.55 -26.99 4.72
CA PRO A 12 -8.92 -25.78 5.25
C PRO A 12 -7.41 -25.91 5.48
N SER A 13 -6.93 -27.11 5.78
CA SER A 13 -5.50 -27.39 6.01
C SER A 13 -4.63 -27.28 4.76
N LEU A 14 -5.23 -27.29 3.56
CA LEU A 14 -4.54 -27.14 2.29
C LEU A 14 -4.58 -25.70 1.77
N LYS A 15 -5.34 -24.83 2.41
CA LYS A 15 -5.43 -23.42 2.02
C LYS A 15 -4.12 -22.69 2.33
N ARG A 16 -3.54 -22.08 1.30
CA ARG A 16 -2.29 -21.33 1.40
C ARG A 16 -2.57 -19.83 1.40
N ILE A 17 -1.69 -19.05 2.05
CA ILE A 17 -1.80 -17.59 2.08
C ILE A 17 -1.67 -16.98 0.67
N ASP A 18 -0.84 -17.58 -0.19
CA ASP A 18 -0.62 -17.15 -1.57
C ASP A 18 -1.68 -17.64 -2.56
N SER A 19 -2.74 -18.31 -2.08
CA SER A 19 -3.83 -18.77 -2.94
C SER A 19 -4.48 -17.62 -3.71
N PRO A 20 -4.78 -17.81 -5.01
CA PRO A 20 -5.55 -16.86 -5.80
C PRO A 20 -6.93 -16.52 -5.22
N SER A 21 -7.51 -17.41 -4.39
CA SER A 21 -8.77 -17.17 -3.71
C SER A 21 -8.72 -15.98 -2.74
N ASN A 22 -7.57 -15.72 -2.14
CA ASN A 22 -7.37 -14.60 -1.23
C ASN A 22 -7.40 -13.23 -1.95
N ARG A 23 -7.20 -13.22 -3.29
CA ARG A 23 -7.20 -11.99 -4.10
C ARG A 23 -8.58 -11.57 -4.62
N VAL A 24 -9.62 -12.36 -4.39
CA VAL A 24 -11.00 -12.03 -4.83
C VAL A 24 -11.76 -11.15 -3.84
N GLY A 25 -11.16 -10.81 -2.72
CA GLY A 25 -11.76 -10.07 -1.63
C GLY A 25 -12.61 -10.96 -0.72
N GLY A 26 -12.58 -10.66 0.56
CA GLY A 26 -13.33 -11.36 1.59
C GLY A 26 -14.76 -10.83 1.77
N LYS A 27 -15.33 -11.10 2.96
CA LYS A 27 -16.59 -10.51 3.42
C LYS A 27 -16.39 -9.02 3.71
N ALA A 28 -17.38 -8.21 3.36
CA ALA A 28 -17.41 -6.80 3.72
C ALA A 28 -17.30 -6.59 5.23
N LEU A 29 -16.62 -5.51 5.61
CA LEU A 29 -16.43 -5.09 7.00
C LEU A 29 -17.46 -4.03 7.37
N ASP A 30 -17.79 -3.92 8.65
CA ASP A 30 -18.62 -2.83 9.15
C ASP A 30 -17.79 -1.55 9.39
N LYS A 31 -16.52 -1.74 9.77
CA LYS A 31 -15.51 -0.68 9.98
C LYS A 31 -14.11 -1.24 9.82
N PHE A 32 -13.12 -0.36 9.71
CA PHE A 32 -11.72 -0.75 9.82
C PHE A 32 -11.28 -0.75 11.29
N ASP A 33 -10.52 -1.76 11.67
CA ASP A 33 -9.82 -1.79 12.95
C ASP A 33 -8.62 -0.83 12.90
N GLN A 34 -8.17 -0.39 14.08
CA GLN A 34 -6.98 0.45 14.19
C GLN A 34 -5.74 -0.40 14.39
N VAL A 35 -4.64 0.04 13.79
CA VAL A 35 -3.31 -0.59 13.91
C VAL A 35 -2.32 0.46 14.39
N THR A 36 -1.69 0.21 15.53
CA THR A 36 -0.53 1.00 15.99
C THR A 36 0.70 0.51 15.24
N HIS A 37 1.40 1.44 14.59
CA HIS A 37 2.63 1.13 13.87
C HIS A 37 3.77 0.79 14.84
N LYS A 38 4.50 -0.29 14.59
CA LYS A 38 5.72 -0.64 15.35
C LYS A 38 6.80 0.43 15.17
N ILE A 39 6.88 1.00 13.97
CA ILE A 39 7.77 2.11 13.63
C ILE A 39 6.91 3.25 13.08
N PRO A 40 6.97 4.46 13.68
CA PRO A 40 6.16 5.58 13.24
C PRO A 40 6.40 5.94 11.77
N MET A 41 5.32 6.15 11.03
CA MET A 41 5.35 6.54 9.62
C MET A 41 5.49 8.06 9.49
N LEU A 42 6.73 8.55 9.56
CA LEU A 42 7.05 9.97 9.50
C LEU A 42 6.72 10.56 8.11
N SER A 43 6.40 11.86 8.11
CA SER A 43 6.24 12.64 6.88
C SER A 43 7.58 13.20 6.41
N LEU A 44 7.73 13.35 5.09
CA LEU A 44 8.87 14.02 4.50
C LEU A 44 8.67 15.53 4.52
N SER A 45 9.76 16.27 4.76
CA SER A 45 9.77 17.72 4.58
C SER A 45 9.72 18.09 3.11
N ASN A 46 9.16 19.26 2.80
CA ASN A 46 9.12 19.78 1.45
C ASN A 46 10.27 20.77 1.22
N ALA A 47 10.80 20.79 0.00
CA ALA A 47 11.69 21.83 -0.51
C ALA A 47 11.07 22.40 -1.79
N TYR A 48 10.89 23.73 -1.85
CA TYR A 48 10.25 24.42 -2.95
C TYR A 48 11.22 25.27 -3.77
N SER A 49 12.48 25.39 -3.29
CA SER A 49 13.50 26.20 -3.90
C SER A 49 14.89 25.57 -3.83
N ALA A 50 15.80 26.04 -4.67
CA ALA A 50 17.21 25.66 -4.56
C ALA A 50 17.84 26.08 -3.21
N ALA A 51 17.31 27.12 -2.56
CA ALA A 51 17.77 27.53 -1.23
C ALA A 51 17.39 26.49 -0.17
N ASP A 52 16.17 25.95 -0.23
CA ASP A 52 15.71 24.89 0.67
C ASP A 52 16.53 23.62 0.54
N LEU A 53 16.91 23.25 -0.70
CA LEU A 53 17.78 22.10 -0.95
C LEU A 53 19.19 22.32 -0.40
N ARG A 54 19.75 23.53 -0.52
CA ARG A 54 21.06 23.84 0.08
C ARG A 54 21.01 23.84 1.61
N ASP A 55 19.90 24.31 2.21
CA ASP A 55 19.72 24.25 3.66
C ASP A 55 19.55 22.81 4.14
N PHE A 56 18.85 21.96 3.38
CA PHE A 56 18.78 20.52 3.64
C PHE A 56 20.16 19.88 3.61
N ASP A 57 20.95 20.09 2.56
CA ASP A 57 22.34 19.58 2.43
C ASP A 57 23.20 20.04 3.59
N ARG A 58 23.14 21.34 3.95
CA ARG A 58 23.86 21.88 5.11
C ARG A 58 23.52 21.15 6.40
N LYS A 59 22.22 20.97 6.70
CA LYS A 59 21.76 20.27 7.91
C LYS A 59 22.21 18.82 7.94
N VAL A 60 22.17 18.13 6.80
CA VAL A 60 22.65 16.74 6.71
C VAL A 60 24.15 16.69 7.00
N ARG A 61 24.96 17.57 6.39
CA ARG A 61 26.42 17.61 6.61
C ARG A 61 26.81 18.01 8.02
N GLU A 62 25.98 18.81 8.70
CA GLU A 62 26.18 19.12 10.14
C GLU A 62 25.86 17.93 11.06
N ALA A 63 24.93 17.06 10.65
CA ALA A 63 24.48 15.92 11.45
C ALA A 63 25.33 14.65 11.26
N VAL A 64 26.03 14.51 10.13
CA VAL A 64 26.83 13.32 9.82
C VAL A 64 28.31 13.68 9.58
N SER A 65 29.20 12.77 9.96
CA SER A 65 30.64 12.89 9.68
C SER A 65 30.98 12.11 8.42
N GLY A 66 31.75 12.73 7.51
CA GLY A 66 32.23 12.10 6.27
C GLY A 66 31.56 12.61 5.00
N GLU A 67 31.78 11.90 3.91
CA GLU A 67 31.17 12.23 2.62
C GLU A 67 29.67 11.90 2.63
N VAL A 68 28.88 12.77 2.01
CA VAL A 68 27.44 12.62 1.87
C VAL A 68 27.11 12.38 0.42
N GLU A 69 26.48 11.25 0.14
CA GLU A 69 25.93 10.92 -1.16
C GLU A 69 24.40 10.99 -1.10
N TYR A 70 23.77 11.38 -2.20
CA TYR A 70 22.31 11.48 -2.32
C TYR A 70 21.79 10.59 -3.42
N VAL A 71 20.68 9.89 -3.12
CA VAL A 71 19.87 9.21 -4.13
C VAL A 71 18.61 10.03 -4.39
N VAL A 72 18.31 10.24 -5.67
CA VAL A 72 17.12 10.97 -6.11
C VAL A 72 16.10 9.98 -6.63
N GLU A 73 14.91 9.96 -6.05
CA GLU A 73 13.85 9.02 -6.37
C GLU A 73 12.55 9.76 -6.70
N PHE A 74 11.68 9.11 -7.45
CA PHE A 74 10.33 9.61 -7.68
C PHE A 74 9.51 9.51 -6.39
N LYS A 75 8.89 10.64 -5.98
CA LYS A 75 7.87 10.62 -4.96
C LYS A 75 6.54 10.26 -5.58
N ILE A 76 6.17 8.99 -5.49
CA ILE A 76 4.90 8.49 -6.01
C ILE A 76 3.74 9.15 -5.25
N ASP A 77 2.69 9.50 -5.96
CA ASP A 77 1.51 10.16 -5.41
C ASP A 77 0.34 9.17 -5.30
N GLY A 78 0.05 8.73 -4.10
CA GLY A 78 -0.96 7.72 -3.80
C GLY A 78 -1.36 7.71 -2.32
N LEU A 79 -1.54 6.53 -1.75
CA LEU A 79 -1.80 6.31 -0.33
C LEU A 79 -0.66 5.53 0.30
N SER A 80 0.01 6.12 1.29
CA SER A 80 1.09 5.45 2.03
C SER A 80 0.54 4.33 2.89
N VAL A 81 1.20 3.18 2.79
CA VAL A 81 0.87 1.97 3.52
C VAL A 81 2.11 1.33 4.14
N SER A 82 1.91 0.64 5.25
CA SER A 82 2.88 -0.27 5.85
C SER A 82 2.45 -1.70 5.56
N LEU A 83 3.38 -2.55 5.15
CA LEU A 83 3.17 -3.99 4.96
C LEU A 83 4.05 -4.74 5.95
N THR A 84 3.46 -5.62 6.74
CA THR A 84 4.16 -6.52 7.65
C THR A 84 4.09 -7.94 7.11
N TYR A 85 5.25 -8.55 7.01
CA TYR A 85 5.41 -9.98 6.71
C TYR A 85 5.99 -10.66 7.94
N ASN A 86 5.58 -11.90 8.17
CA ASN A 86 6.12 -12.75 9.23
C ASN A 86 6.24 -14.18 8.70
N ASN A 87 7.37 -14.82 8.92
CA ASN A 87 7.69 -16.15 8.34
C ASN A 87 7.46 -16.20 6.81
N GLY A 88 7.80 -15.12 6.12
CA GLY A 88 7.62 -14.99 4.67
C GLY A 88 6.19 -14.75 4.20
N GLU A 89 5.19 -14.67 5.09
CA GLU A 89 3.78 -14.52 4.74
C GLU A 89 3.28 -13.10 5.04
N PHE A 90 2.47 -12.54 4.14
CA PHE A 90 1.82 -11.23 4.35
C PHE A 90 0.81 -11.33 5.49
N GLU A 91 1.16 -10.77 6.63
CA GLU A 91 0.37 -10.82 7.85
C GLU A 91 -0.58 -9.63 7.96
N LYS A 92 -0.06 -8.42 7.76
CA LYS A 92 -0.80 -7.18 8.02
C LYS A 92 -0.45 -6.05 7.07
N GLY A 93 -1.47 -5.26 6.72
CA GLY A 93 -1.29 -4.03 6.01
C GLY A 93 -2.13 -2.91 6.61
N ALA A 94 -1.50 -1.75 6.81
CA ALA A 94 -2.16 -0.60 7.43
C ALA A 94 -1.94 0.69 6.64
N THR A 95 -2.92 1.61 6.67
CA THR A 95 -2.71 2.98 6.20
C THR A 95 -1.77 3.73 7.14
N ARG A 96 -1.14 4.81 6.66
CA ARG A 96 -0.30 5.65 7.51
C ARG A 96 -1.08 6.25 8.70
N GLY A 97 -2.35 6.63 8.50
CA GLY A 97 -3.11 7.36 9.50
C GLY A 97 -2.44 8.68 9.88
N ASP A 98 -2.32 8.92 11.19
CA ASP A 98 -1.60 10.08 11.75
C ASP A 98 -0.08 9.86 11.84
N GLY A 99 0.39 8.70 11.44
CA GLY A 99 1.79 8.27 11.51
C GLY A 99 2.10 7.35 12.68
N VAL A 100 1.23 7.28 13.68
CA VAL A 100 1.34 6.38 14.85
C VAL A 100 0.27 5.29 14.79
N VAL A 101 -0.96 5.66 14.43
CA VAL A 101 -2.10 4.77 14.30
C VAL A 101 -2.70 4.90 12.90
N GLY A 102 -2.86 3.76 12.22
CA GLY A 102 -3.51 3.65 10.92
C GLY A 102 -4.74 2.75 10.96
N GLU A 103 -5.36 2.55 9.81
CA GLU A 103 -6.49 1.63 9.60
C GLU A 103 -5.97 0.29 9.05
N ASP A 104 -6.46 -0.82 9.60
CA ASP A 104 -6.18 -2.17 9.06
C ASP A 104 -6.89 -2.36 7.72
N ILE A 105 -6.11 -2.40 6.65
CA ILE A 105 -6.58 -2.61 5.29
C ILE A 105 -6.01 -3.89 4.67
N THR A 106 -5.61 -4.84 5.51
CA THR A 106 -4.98 -6.10 5.09
C THR A 106 -5.77 -6.81 3.99
N LYS A 107 -7.09 -6.97 4.19
CA LYS A 107 -7.96 -7.63 3.21
C LYS A 107 -8.03 -6.91 1.86
N ASN A 108 -7.94 -5.59 1.88
CA ASN A 108 -7.93 -4.77 0.68
C ASN A 108 -6.60 -4.89 -0.05
N LEU A 109 -5.48 -4.82 0.68
CA LEU A 109 -4.13 -4.98 0.12
C LEU A 109 -3.91 -6.38 -0.47
N MET A 110 -4.49 -7.42 0.10
CA MET A 110 -4.48 -8.77 -0.49
C MET A 110 -5.07 -8.81 -1.91
N THR A 111 -5.96 -7.89 -2.25
CA THR A 111 -6.55 -7.83 -3.61
C THR A 111 -5.65 -7.11 -4.62
N VAL A 112 -4.68 -6.32 -4.17
CA VAL A 112 -3.72 -5.64 -5.03
C VAL A 112 -2.73 -6.66 -5.57
N LYS A 113 -2.73 -6.85 -6.90
CA LYS A 113 -1.99 -7.96 -7.55
C LYS A 113 -0.49 -7.89 -7.37
N THR A 114 0.06 -6.69 -7.24
CA THR A 114 1.50 -6.44 -7.10
C THR A 114 1.98 -6.47 -5.64
N VAL A 115 1.08 -6.60 -4.66
CA VAL A 115 1.44 -6.93 -3.27
C VAL A 115 1.76 -8.42 -3.20
N PRO A 116 3.01 -8.83 -2.93
CA PRO A 116 3.34 -10.23 -2.70
C PRO A 116 2.61 -10.74 -1.45
N LEU A 117 1.90 -11.86 -1.55
CA LEU A 117 1.34 -12.52 -0.35
C LEU A 117 2.35 -13.44 0.33
N LYS A 118 3.47 -13.69 -0.35
CA LYS A 118 4.62 -14.42 0.19
C LYS A 118 5.92 -13.83 -0.32
N VAL A 119 6.91 -13.74 0.56
CA VAL A 119 8.27 -13.28 0.28
C VAL A 119 9.27 -14.33 0.74
N ASP A 120 10.48 -14.30 0.19
CA ASP A 120 11.56 -15.20 0.58
C ASP A 120 12.39 -14.57 1.73
N TYR A 121 11.73 -14.41 2.88
CA TYR A 121 12.34 -13.88 4.10
C TYR A 121 11.59 -14.45 5.30
N GLU A 122 12.26 -15.18 6.18
CA GLU A 122 11.62 -15.98 7.23
C GLU A 122 11.30 -15.21 8.51
N ASP A 123 12.03 -14.13 8.80
CA ASP A 123 11.81 -13.32 10.00
C ASP A 123 10.78 -12.21 9.78
N GLU A 124 10.58 -11.34 10.78
CA GLU A 124 9.68 -10.20 10.65
C GLU A 124 10.26 -9.15 9.70
N LEU A 125 9.49 -8.77 8.69
CA LEU A 125 9.83 -7.75 7.72
C LEU A 125 8.71 -6.70 7.67
N ILE A 126 9.08 -5.42 7.85
CA ILE A 126 8.16 -4.30 7.69
C ILE A 126 8.68 -3.39 6.58
N VAL A 127 7.88 -3.21 5.54
CA VAL A 127 8.20 -2.31 4.44
C VAL A 127 7.14 -1.23 4.29
N ARG A 128 7.55 -0.07 3.77
CA ARG A 128 6.66 1.04 3.44
C ARG A 128 6.54 1.19 1.93
N GLY A 129 5.32 1.40 1.48
CA GLY A 129 5.02 1.64 0.08
C GLY A 129 3.95 2.69 -0.13
N GLU A 130 3.76 3.05 -1.39
CA GLU A 130 2.68 3.92 -1.85
C GLU A 130 1.79 3.14 -2.80
N VAL A 131 0.51 2.99 -2.44
CA VAL A 131 -0.49 2.41 -3.36
C VAL A 131 -1.01 3.50 -4.25
N TYR A 132 -0.99 3.28 -5.56
CA TYR A 132 -1.32 4.26 -6.56
C TYR A 132 -2.14 3.66 -7.70
N ILE A 133 -2.66 4.54 -8.55
CA ILE A 133 -3.25 4.20 -9.85
C ILE A 133 -2.42 4.92 -10.92
N SER A 134 -2.00 4.18 -11.96
CA SER A 134 -1.29 4.78 -13.09
C SER A 134 -2.18 5.78 -13.84
N LYS A 135 -1.57 6.77 -14.50
CA LYS A 135 -2.30 7.78 -15.30
C LYS A 135 -3.21 7.12 -16.33
N ASP A 136 -2.71 6.12 -17.05
CA ASP A 136 -3.48 5.40 -18.07
C ASP A 136 -4.71 4.70 -17.49
N ASN A 137 -4.58 4.09 -16.31
CA ASN A 137 -5.70 3.45 -15.63
C ASN A 137 -6.69 4.47 -15.07
N PHE A 138 -6.21 5.60 -14.59
CA PHE A 138 -7.05 6.70 -14.14
C PHE A 138 -7.90 7.28 -15.29
N GLU A 139 -7.30 7.52 -16.45
CA GLU A 139 -8.00 8.00 -17.65
C GLU A 139 -9.05 7.00 -18.12
N LYS A 140 -8.72 5.70 -18.16
CA LYS A 140 -9.68 4.63 -18.52
C LYS A 140 -10.87 4.58 -17.57
N ILE A 141 -10.63 4.73 -16.24
CA ILE A 141 -11.69 4.73 -15.25
C ILE A 141 -12.58 5.97 -15.42
N ASN A 142 -12.01 7.15 -15.62
CA ASN A 142 -12.80 8.36 -15.83
C ASN A 142 -13.60 8.30 -17.13
N LYS A 143 -13.07 7.74 -18.21
CA LYS A 143 -13.82 7.51 -19.42
C LYS A 143 -15.02 6.57 -19.18
N GLN A 144 -14.85 5.50 -18.40
CA GLN A 144 -15.98 4.63 -18.04
C GLN A 144 -17.03 5.35 -17.17
N GLN A 145 -16.60 6.25 -16.27
CA GLN A 145 -17.52 7.08 -15.48
C GLN A 145 -18.34 8.00 -16.38
N GLU A 146 -17.70 8.64 -17.37
CA GLU A 146 -18.35 9.50 -18.35
C GLU A 146 -19.38 8.73 -19.18
N GLU A 147 -19.01 7.53 -19.69
CA GLU A 147 -19.91 6.65 -20.45
C GLU A 147 -21.13 6.19 -19.63
N MET A 148 -21.03 6.15 -18.29
CA MET A 148 -22.09 5.77 -17.37
C MET A 148 -22.85 6.98 -16.77
N ASP A 149 -22.54 8.20 -17.22
CA ASP A 149 -23.08 9.47 -16.66
C ASP A 149 -22.84 9.58 -15.15
N GLN A 150 -21.65 9.16 -14.70
CA GLN A 150 -21.24 9.23 -13.30
C GLN A 150 -20.20 10.32 -13.08
N PRO A 151 -20.10 10.88 -11.85
CA PRO A 151 -19.10 11.90 -11.53
C PRO A 151 -17.69 11.40 -11.77
N LEU A 152 -16.85 12.25 -12.39
CA LEU A 152 -15.45 11.94 -12.63
C LEU A 152 -14.62 12.06 -11.33
N TYR A 153 -13.59 11.23 -11.24
CA TYR A 153 -12.61 11.34 -10.17
C TYR A 153 -11.68 12.52 -10.41
N ALA A 154 -11.40 13.30 -9.37
CA ALA A 154 -10.63 14.54 -9.48
C ALA A 154 -9.13 14.30 -9.73
N ASN A 155 -8.54 13.26 -9.12
CA ASN A 155 -7.13 12.93 -9.28
C ASN A 155 -6.84 11.46 -8.93
N PRO A 156 -5.71 10.89 -9.43
CA PRO A 156 -5.34 9.50 -9.20
C PRO A 156 -5.14 9.15 -7.72
N ARG A 157 -4.57 10.05 -6.92
CA ARG A 157 -4.35 9.84 -5.48
C ARG A 157 -5.65 9.62 -4.73
N ASN A 158 -6.64 10.49 -4.92
CA ASN A 158 -7.93 10.37 -4.25
C ASN A 158 -8.68 9.11 -4.69
N LEU A 159 -8.57 8.74 -5.97
CA LEU A 159 -9.13 7.50 -6.48
C LEU A 159 -8.44 6.28 -5.84
N ALA A 160 -7.11 6.26 -5.73
CA ALA A 160 -6.38 5.18 -5.10
C ALA A 160 -6.76 5.05 -3.62
N ALA A 161 -6.73 6.16 -2.87
CA ALA A 161 -7.09 6.20 -1.45
C ALA A 161 -8.53 5.75 -1.20
N GLY A 162 -9.49 6.27 -1.96
CA GLY A 162 -10.90 5.88 -1.87
C GLY A 162 -11.14 4.42 -2.28
N SER A 163 -10.38 3.91 -3.24
CA SER A 163 -10.47 2.51 -3.68
C SER A 163 -9.89 1.54 -2.65
N LEU A 164 -8.79 1.91 -2.00
CA LEU A 164 -8.14 1.05 -1.00
C LEU A 164 -8.88 1.05 0.34
N ARG A 165 -9.63 2.10 0.66
CA ARG A 165 -10.42 2.24 1.89
C ARG A 165 -11.89 1.86 1.70
N GLN A 166 -12.18 0.86 0.88
CA GLN A 166 -13.52 0.28 0.74
C GLN A 166 -13.76 -0.77 1.82
N LEU A 167 -14.90 -0.70 2.50
CA LEU A 167 -15.28 -1.71 3.49
C LEU A 167 -15.51 -3.09 2.86
N ASP A 168 -15.90 -3.13 1.60
CA ASP A 168 -15.94 -4.37 0.82
C ASP A 168 -14.68 -4.52 -0.06
N PRO A 169 -13.76 -5.44 0.30
CA PRO A 169 -12.55 -5.69 -0.49
C PRO A 169 -12.79 -6.10 -1.94
N LYS A 170 -14.00 -6.59 -2.27
CA LYS A 170 -14.38 -6.91 -3.65
C LYS A 170 -14.46 -5.66 -4.53
N LEU A 171 -14.77 -4.51 -3.95
CA LEU A 171 -14.75 -3.22 -4.66
C LEU A 171 -13.31 -2.79 -4.93
N THR A 172 -12.41 -2.96 -3.96
CA THR A 172 -10.96 -2.75 -4.15
C THR A 172 -10.40 -3.66 -5.24
N ALA A 173 -10.77 -4.94 -5.25
CA ALA A 173 -10.31 -5.93 -6.24
C ALA A 173 -10.66 -5.56 -7.70
N LYS A 174 -11.69 -4.74 -7.92
CA LYS A 174 -12.09 -4.24 -9.26
C LYS A 174 -11.25 -3.07 -9.75
N ARG A 175 -10.43 -2.47 -8.88
CA ARG A 175 -9.59 -1.31 -9.20
C ARG A 175 -8.19 -1.77 -9.61
N PRO A 176 -7.61 -1.21 -10.67
CA PRO A 176 -6.24 -1.52 -11.11
C PRO A 176 -5.23 -0.77 -10.24
N LEU A 177 -5.21 -1.10 -8.95
CA LEU A 177 -4.26 -0.58 -7.98
C LEU A 177 -2.91 -1.26 -8.16
N ASP A 178 -1.87 -0.49 -7.93
CA ASP A 178 -0.48 -0.93 -7.93
C ASP A 178 0.23 -0.40 -6.69
N ILE A 179 1.39 -0.96 -6.34
CA ILE A 179 2.18 -0.51 -5.20
C ILE A 179 3.64 -0.29 -5.58
N PHE A 180 4.23 0.77 -5.05
CA PHE A 180 5.66 1.05 -5.13
C PHE A 180 6.23 1.00 -3.72
N ILE A 181 7.13 0.04 -3.43
CA ILE A 181 7.82 -0.05 -2.16
C ILE A 181 9.05 0.85 -2.24
N PHE A 182 9.21 1.74 -1.26
CA PHE A 182 10.29 2.71 -1.24
C PHE A 182 11.16 2.66 0.04
N ASN A 183 10.72 1.96 1.08
CA ASN A 183 11.52 1.87 2.30
C ASN A 183 11.38 0.51 3.00
N LEU A 184 12.51 0.02 3.50
CA LEU A 184 12.60 -1.06 4.48
C LEU A 184 12.62 -0.41 5.87
N GLU A 185 11.56 -0.60 6.66
CA GLU A 185 11.42 -0.01 7.98
C GLU A 185 12.04 -0.89 9.07
N TYR A 186 11.88 -2.20 8.93
CA TYR A 186 12.35 -3.17 9.92
C TYR A 186 12.62 -4.52 9.26
N SER A 187 13.72 -5.14 9.67
CA SER A 187 14.05 -6.55 9.42
C SER A 187 14.74 -7.09 10.66
N GLN A 188 14.35 -8.27 11.11
CA GLN A 188 14.94 -8.92 12.28
C GLN A 188 16.08 -9.84 11.85
#